data_8afdfaf5fba8d5fd138ff71d9128ae5c
#
_entry.id   8afdfaf5fba8d5fd138ff71d9128ae5c
#
_cell.length_a   1.000
_cell.length_b   1.000
_cell.length_c   1.000
_cell.angle_alpha   90.00
_cell.angle_beta   90.00
_cell.angle_gamma   90.00
#
_symmetry.space_group_name_H-M   'P 1'
#
loop_
_entity.id
_entity.type
_entity.pdbx_description
1 polymer ?
#
loop_
_entity_poly.entity_id
_entity_poly.type
_entity_poly.pdbx_seq_one_letter_code
_entity_poly.pdbx_strand_id
1 'polypeptide(L)'
;MKKTYFASDFHLGVPGRLSSADREKQIVRWLEQCSRDADAIYLVGDVFDFWFEYSTVMPKGYVRLLGKLAELRDGGLPIYFFTGNHDMWVFGFFENELGIPTYRRPIVRDIQGSTFFIGHGDGLGPGDYGYKRIKKVFASRVNQWLFERLHPNFGIGLAQFWSGKSRSLYPEAPAFLGEDKEWLVAYANRKLDSVPADFFVFGHRHIPIDFTLKNGRSRYINTGEWLYACSYAAFDGERMEVCFFENENGKVYGGEGMAPK
;
A
#
# COMPACT_ATOMS: atom_id res chain seq x y z
N MET A 1 -9.28 -22.64 6.95
CA MET A 1 -8.03 -22.08 7.54
C MET A 1 -8.14 -20.58 7.58
N LYS A 2 -7.59 -19.92 8.59
CA LYS A 2 -7.53 -18.46 8.63
C LYS A 2 -6.45 -17.95 7.70
N LYS A 3 -6.68 -16.80 7.09
CA LYS A 3 -5.77 -16.18 6.10
C LYS A 3 -5.27 -14.84 6.57
N THR A 4 -4.08 -14.48 6.14
CA THR A 4 -3.55 -13.12 6.27
C THR A 4 -3.62 -12.42 4.92
N TYR A 5 -4.23 -11.24 4.90
CA TYR A 5 -4.46 -10.46 3.68
C TYR A 5 -3.56 -9.22 3.62
N PHE A 6 -3.07 -8.91 2.42
CA PHE A 6 -2.22 -7.75 2.15
C PHE A 6 -2.77 -6.99 0.95
N ALA A 7 -3.00 -5.70 1.10
CA ALA A 7 -3.40 -4.82 0.00
C ALA A 7 -2.76 -3.45 0.15
N SER A 8 -2.54 -2.76 -0.96
CA SER A 8 -1.97 -1.42 -0.99
C SER A 8 -2.53 -0.60 -2.14
N ASP A 9 -2.09 0.64 -2.25
CA ASP A 9 -2.28 1.48 -3.43
C ASP A 9 -3.76 1.63 -3.81
N PHE A 10 -4.61 1.89 -2.80
CA PHE A 10 -6.02 2.19 -3.01
C PHE A 10 -6.22 3.56 -3.64
N HIS A 11 -5.33 4.52 -3.36
CA HIS A 11 -5.38 5.89 -3.87
C HIS A 11 -6.77 6.51 -3.81
N LEU A 12 -7.43 6.40 -2.67
CA LEU A 12 -8.70 7.07 -2.46
C LEU A 12 -8.51 8.60 -2.51
N GLY A 13 -9.36 9.27 -3.24
CA GLY A 13 -9.28 10.71 -3.49
C GLY A 13 -9.11 11.06 -4.96
N VAL A 14 -8.64 10.12 -5.81
CA VAL A 14 -8.52 10.33 -7.26
C VAL A 14 -9.37 9.33 -8.04
N PRO A 15 -9.78 9.68 -9.26
CA PRO A 15 -10.47 8.74 -10.13
C PRO A 15 -9.52 7.66 -10.67
N GLY A 16 -10.05 6.50 -10.96
CA GLY A 16 -9.42 5.39 -11.68
C GLY A 16 -10.44 4.82 -12.66
N ARG A 17 -10.50 3.49 -12.79
CA ARG A 17 -11.60 2.80 -13.50
C ARG A 17 -12.96 3.15 -12.90
N LEU A 18 -13.00 3.29 -11.59
CA LEU A 18 -14.17 3.75 -10.83
C LEU A 18 -13.92 5.14 -10.26
N SER A 19 -14.98 5.85 -9.90
CA SER A 19 -14.87 7.02 -9.04
C SER A 19 -14.24 6.63 -7.69
N SER A 20 -13.60 7.59 -7.01
CA SER A 20 -13.06 7.34 -5.66
C SER A 20 -14.11 6.79 -4.69
N ALA A 21 -15.33 7.33 -4.74
CA ALA A 21 -16.43 6.90 -3.87
C ALA A 21 -16.92 5.47 -4.18
N ASP A 22 -16.93 5.06 -5.45
CA ASP A 22 -17.33 3.70 -5.81
C ASP A 22 -16.22 2.70 -5.54
N ARG A 23 -14.95 3.11 -5.70
CA ARG A 23 -13.79 2.31 -5.28
C ARG A 23 -13.76 2.12 -3.75
N GLU A 24 -14.08 3.16 -2.98
CA GLU A 24 -14.24 3.04 -1.52
C GLU A 24 -15.26 1.96 -1.15
N LYS A 25 -16.43 1.96 -1.80
CA LYS A 25 -17.46 0.92 -1.60
C LYS A 25 -16.97 -0.47 -2.00
N GLN A 26 -16.19 -0.57 -3.08
CA GLN A 26 -15.58 -1.83 -3.52
C GLN A 26 -14.60 -2.36 -2.47
N ILE A 27 -13.74 -1.51 -1.94
CA ILE A 27 -12.79 -1.86 -0.87
C ILE A 27 -13.53 -2.32 0.39
N VAL A 28 -14.62 -1.66 0.76
CA VAL A 28 -15.46 -2.08 1.90
C VAL A 28 -16.03 -3.49 1.68
N ARG A 29 -16.52 -3.81 0.49
CA ARG A 29 -16.98 -5.19 0.19
C ARG A 29 -15.86 -6.22 0.25
N TRP A 30 -14.66 -5.84 -0.21
CA TRP A 30 -13.47 -6.69 -0.09
C TRP A 30 -13.13 -6.94 1.39
N LEU A 31 -13.11 -5.91 2.23
CA LEU A 31 -12.88 -6.04 3.66
C LEU A 31 -13.93 -6.95 4.32
N GLU A 32 -15.21 -6.81 3.95
CA GLU A 32 -16.30 -7.69 4.42
C GLU A 32 -16.09 -9.15 4.00
N GLN A 33 -15.64 -9.38 2.77
CA GLN A 33 -15.34 -10.74 2.32
C GLN A 33 -14.16 -11.33 3.08
N CYS A 34 -13.06 -10.60 3.17
CA CYS A 34 -11.85 -11.06 3.87
C CYS A 34 -12.08 -11.28 5.36
N SER A 35 -12.88 -10.45 6.02
CA SER A 35 -13.12 -10.56 7.47
C SER A 35 -13.74 -11.89 7.91
N ARG A 36 -14.34 -12.65 7.00
CA ARG A 36 -14.99 -13.96 7.30
C ARG A 36 -13.97 -15.03 7.66
N ASP A 37 -12.77 -14.95 7.12
CA ASP A 37 -11.70 -15.93 7.35
C ASP A 37 -10.33 -15.29 7.66
N ALA A 38 -10.28 -13.96 7.84
CA ALA A 38 -9.04 -13.28 8.14
C ALA A 38 -8.51 -13.64 9.54
N ASP A 39 -7.20 -13.87 9.61
CA ASP A 39 -6.40 -13.83 10.83
C ASP A 39 -5.85 -12.42 11.07
N ALA A 40 -5.44 -11.73 10.00
CA ALA A 40 -5.03 -10.34 10.01
C ALA A 40 -5.17 -9.69 8.63
N ILE A 41 -5.28 -8.36 8.59
CA ILE A 41 -5.25 -7.56 7.36
C ILE A 41 -4.13 -6.53 7.46
N TYR A 42 -3.28 -6.48 6.44
CA TYR A 42 -2.20 -5.52 6.28
C TYR A 42 -2.52 -4.54 5.14
N LEU A 43 -2.71 -3.26 5.48
CA LEU A 43 -2.84 -2.16 4.52
C LEU A 43 -1.43 -1.61 4.28
N VAL A 44 -0.84 -1.94 3.14
CA VAL A 44 0.60 -1.77 2.88
C VAL A 44 0.91 -0.43 2.18
N GLY A 45 0.24 0.64 2.60
CA GLY A 45 0.50 2.03 2.19
C GLY A 45 -0.29 2.49 0.98
N ASP A 46 -0.27 3.80 0.75
CA ASP A 46 -1.00 4.51 -0.31
C ASP A 46 -2.50 4.18 -0.35
N VAL A 47 -3.10 4.05 0.85
CA VAL A 47 -4.54 3.91 1.00
C VAL A 47 -5.26 5.18 0.51
N PHE A 48 -4.68 6.33 0.79
CA PHE A 48 -5.17 7.63 0.33
C PHE A 48 -4.20 8.23 -0.67
N ASP A 49 -4.73 8.94 -1.67
CA ASP A 49 -3.90 9.68 -2.62
C ASP A 49 -3.25 10.92 -2.00
N PHE A 50 -3.84 11.41 -0.93
CA PHE A 50 -3.27 12.42 -0.05
C PHE A 50 -3.93 12.34 1.32
N TRP A 51 -3.11 12.38 2.37
CA TRP A 51 -3.55 12.46 3.75
C TRP A 51 -2.67 13.43 4.54
N PHE A 52 -3.29 14.32 5.29
CA PHE A 52 -2.61 15.15 6.28
C PHE A 52 -3.51 15.30 7.50
N GLU A 53 -2.99 14.97 8.67
CA GLU A 53 -3.66 15.18 9.94
C GLU A 53 -3.31 16.56 10.49
N TYR A 54 -4.28 17.45 10.48
CA TYR A 54 -4.22 18.67 11.27
C TYR A 54 -4.53 18.36 12.73
N SER A 55 -4.27 19.31 13.64
CA SER A 55 -4.51 19.08 15.08
C SER A 55 -5.95 18.73 15.44
N THR A 56 -6.95 19.22 14.66
CA THR A 56 -8.37 19.04 14.94
C THR A 56 -9.20 18.62 13.75
N VAL A 57 -8.60 18.55 12.54
CA VAL A 57 -9.31 18.16 11.32
C VAL A 57 -8.49 17.21 10.48
N MET A 58 -9.17 16.37 9.72
CA MET A 58 -8.58 15.47 8.73
C MET A 58 -9.30 15.62 7.38
N PRO A 59 -8.74 15.11 6.27
CA PRO A 59 -9.40 15.12 4.97
C PRO A 59 -10.77 14.44 5.05
N LYS A 60 -11.79 15.09 4.50
CA LYS A 60 -13.13 14.51 4.40
C LYS A 60 -13.25 13.52 3.24
N GLY A 61 -14.22 12.67 3.32
CA GLY A 61 -14.42 11.52 2.44
C GLY A 61 -14.08 10.24 3.22
N TYR A 62 -13.94 9.15 2.59
CA TYR A 62 -13.46 7.89 3.16
C TYR A 62 -14.23 7.37 4.39
N VAL A 63 -15.41 7.90 4.66
CA VAL A 63 -16.21 7.61 5.87
C VAL A 63 -16.58 6.13 5.93
N ARG A 64 -16.86 5.51 4.78
CA ARG A 64 -17.23 4.09 4.70
C ARG A 64 -16.04 3.20 5.02
N LEU A 65 -14.87 3.52 4.46
CA LEU A 65 -13.64 2.78 4.74
C LEU A 65 -13.27 2.91 6.23
N LEU A 66 -13.22 4.13 6.74
CA LEU A 66 -12.86 4.39 8.14
C LEU A 66 -13.85 3.71 9.11
N GLY A 67 -15.16 3.80 8.83
CA GLY A 67 -16.18 3.13 9.61
C GLY A 67 -16.07 1.59 9.56
N LYS A 68 -15.75 1.03 8.39
CA LYS A 68 -15.55 -0.43 8.26
C LYS A 68 -14.27 -0.87 9.00
N LEU A 69 -13.19 -0.10 8.94
CA LEU A 69 -11.98 -0.41 9.70
C LEU A 69 -12.23 -0.36 11.21
N ALA A 70 -12.98 0.63 11.70
CA ALA A 70 -13.40 0.73 13.10
C ALA A 70 -14.23 -0.51 13.50
N GLU A 71 -15.29 -0.83 12.75
CA GLU A 71 -16.14 -2.00 12.99
C GLU A 71 -15.32 -3.30 13.10
N LEU A 72 -14.41 -3.53 12.16
CA LEU A 72 -13.59 -4.74 12.14
C LEU A 72 -12.61 -4.78 13.32
N ARG A 73 -12.03 -3.64 13.69
CA ARG A 73 -11.13 -3.54 14.85
C ARG A 73 -11.88 -3.77 16.17
N ASP A 74 -13.06 -3.19 16.31
CA ASP A 74 -13.92 -3.39 17.48
C ASP A 74 -14.38 -4.85 17.57
N GLY A 75 -14.56 -5.51 16.42
CA GLY A 75 -14.80 -6.95 16.32
C GLY A 75 -13.59 -7.84 16.64
N GLY A 76 -12.42 -7.23 16.96
CA GLY A 76 -11.21 -7.94 17.37
C GLY A 76 -10.31 -8.40 16.21
N LEU A 77 -10.60 -8.04 14.96
CA LEU A 77 -9.74 -8.38 13.82
C LEU A 77 -8.45 -7.55 13.85
N PRO A 78 -7.25 -8.18 13.87
CA PRO A 78 -5.99 -7.46 13.75
C PRO A 78 -5.88 -6.79 12.37
N ILE A 79 -5.72 -5.46 12.38
CA ILE A 79 -5.46 -4.67 11.18
C ILE A 79 -4.19 -3.87 11.42
N TYR A 80 -3.32 -3.80 10.41
CA TYR A 80 -2.05 -3.07 10.45
C TYR A 80 -1.98 -2.10 9.29
N PHE A 81 -1.54 -0.89 9.55
CA PHE A 81 -1.42 0.16 8.54
C PHE A 81 0.05 0.51 8.30
N PHE A 82 0.45 0.59 7.04
CA PHE A 82 1.74 1.15 6.64
C PHE A 82 1.50 2.46 5.91
N THR A 83 2.32 3.45 6.18
CA THR A 83 2.30 4.66 5.36
C THR A 83 3.04 4.41 4.06
N GLY A 84 2.47 4.89 2.95
CA GLY A 84 3.17 5.01 1.68
C GLY A 84 3.70 6.42 1.45
N ASN A 85 3.95 6.78 0.21
CA ASN A 85 4.42 8.10 -0.15
C ASN A 85 3.30 9.14 -0.27
N HIS A 86 2.07 8.71 -0.54
CA HIS A 86 0.90 9.58 -0.65
C HIS A 86 0.23 9.85 0.69
N ASP A 87 0.31 8.94 1.63
CA ASP A 87 -0.29 9.08 2.96
C ASP A 87 0.75 9.10 4.10
N MET A 88 1.96 9.56 3.80
CA MET A 88 3.06 9.66 4.76
C MET A 88 2.80 10.60 5.94
N TRP A 89 1.80 11.48 5.84
CA TRP A 89 1.41 12.43 6.87
C TRP A 89 0.20 11.97 7.71
N VAL A 90 0.03 10.66 7.81
CA VAL A 90 -0.72 9.99 8.87
C VAL A 90 0.14 10.09 10.14
N PHE A 91 -0.31 10.74 11.20
CA PHE A 91 0.50 10.95 12.41
C PHE A 91 0.06 10.11 13.59
N GLY A 92 -1.19 9.97 13.86
CA GLY A 92 -1.69 9.21 14.99
C GLY A 92 -3.16 8.78 14.90
N PHE A 93 -3.89 9.22 13.90
CA PHE A 93 -5.32 8.95 13.75
C PHE A 93 -5.63 7.45 13.80
N PHE A 94 -4.92 6.64 13.03
CA PHE A 94 -5.17 5.21 12.97
C PHE A 94 -4.89 4.50 14.32
N GLU A 95 -3.86 4.95 15.03
CA GLU A 95 -3.51 4.39 16.33
C GLU A 95 -4.47 4.85 17.43
N ASN A 96 -4.75 6.15 17.48
CA ASN A 96 -5.48 6.76 18.59
C ASN A 96 -7.00 6.59 18.46
N GLU A 97 -7.55 6.71 17.23
CA GLU A 97 -8.99 6.66 17.01
C GLU A 97 -9.48 5.27 16.61
N LEU A 98 -8.65 4.48 15.91
CA LEU A 98 -9.06 3.17 15.39
C LEU A 98 -8.34 1.99 16.06
N GLY A 99 -7.36 2.24 16.93
CA GLY A 99 -6.55 1.19 17.55
C GLY A 99 -5.75 0.36 16.51
N ILE A 100 -5.43 0.93 15.34
CA ILE A 100 -4.71 0.29 14.25
C ILE A 100 -3.24 0.69 14.30
N PRO A 101 -2.30 -0.23 14.63
CA PRO A 101 -0.88 0.08 14.63
C PRO A 101 -0.39 0.58 13.26
N THR A 102 0.40 1.67 13.27
CA THR A 102 0.89 2.32 12.04
C THR A 102 2.41 2.20 11.92
N TYR A 103 2.87 1.73 10.76
CA TYR A 103 4.29 1.53 10.47
C TYR A 103 4.75 2.47 9.34
N ARG A 104 5.85 3.19 9.59
CA ARG A 104 6.48 4.12 8.64
C ARG A 104 7.73 3.54 7.98
N ARG A 105 8.10 2.33 8.35
CA ARG A 105 9.27 1.60 7.86
C ARG A 105 8.91 0.14 7.70
N PRO A 106 9.61 -0.60 6.85
CA PRO A 106 9.42 -2.04 6.76
C PRO A 106 9.66 -2.72 8.10
N ILE A 107 8.89 -3.75 8.36
CA ILE A 107 9.00 -4.61 9.55
C ILE A 107 9.25 -6.06 9.14
N VAL A 108 9.82 -6.83 10.08
CA VAL A 108 9.87 -8.29 9.99
C VAL A 108 8.84 -8.86 10.94
N ARG A 109 8.05 -9.82 10.47
CA ARG A 109 6.99 -10.46 11.26
C ARG A 109 6.93 -11.94 10.94
N ASP A 110 6.79 -12.76 11.99
CA ASP A 110 6.35 -14.15 11.80
C ASP A 110 4.84 -14.16 11.63
N ILE A 111 4.36 -14.85 10.60
CA ILE A 111 2.95 -15.04 10.30
C ILE A 111 2.76 -16.51 9.98
N GLN A 112 2.05 -17.22 10.87
CA GLN A 112 1.73 -18.63 10.70
C GLN A 112 2.95 -19.52 10.39
N GLY A 113 4.11 -19.20 11.04
CA GLY A 113 5.35 -19.98 10.90
C GLY A 113 6.22 -19.59 9.70
N SER A 114 5.85 -18.61 8.92
CA SER A 114 6.66 -18.03 7.84
C SER A 114 7.14 -16.63 8.19
N THR A 115 8.37 -16.28 7.80
CA THR A 115 8.94 -14.96 8.05
C THR A 115 8.62 -14.01 6.90
N PHE A 116 7.98 -12.89 7.23
CA PHE A 116 7.59 -11.83 6.30
C PHE A 116 8.42 -10.57 6.52
N PHE A 117 8.89 -9.98 5.43
CA PHE A 117 9.39 -8.61 5.38
C PHE A 117 8.34 -7.75 4.67
N ILE A 118 7.68 -6.84 5.41
CA ILE A 118 6.52 -6.10 4.93
C ILE A 118 6.82 -4.60 4.96
N GLY A 119 6.53 -3.88 3.88
CA GLY A 119 6.63 -2.43 3.81
C GLY A 119 6.04 -1.90 2.52
N HIS A 120 5.82 -0.58 2.42
CA HIS A 120 5.24 -0.01 1.20
C HIS A 120 6.17 -0.15 -0.02
N GLY A 121 7.44 0.16 0.14
CA GLY A 121 8.43 0.01 -0.94
C GLY A 121 9.05 1.32 -1.42
N ASP A 122 8.43 2.45 -1.11
CA ASP A 122 8.86 3.77 -1.55
C ASP A 122 10.24 4.18 -0.98
N GLY A 123 11.11 4.64 -1.87
CA GLY A 123 12.49 5.04 -1.50
C GLY A 123 13.40 3.89 -1.09
N LEU A 124 12.99 2.62 -1.26
CA LEU A 124 13.83 1.44 -1.10
C LEU A 124 14.56 1.13 -2.42
N GLY A 125 15.65 0.37 -2.32
CA GLY A 125 16.41 -0.04 -3.51
C GLY A 125 17.39 1.01 -4.05
N PRO A 126 18.11 0.68 -5.12
CA PRO A 126 19.05 1.57 -5.79
C PRO A 126 18.32 2.63 -6.62
N GLY A 127 18.96 3.77 -6.82
CA GLY A 127 18.40 4.84 -7.66
C GLY A 127 17.41 5.73 -6.93
N ASP A 128 16.58 6.42 -7.73
CA ASP A 128 15.53 7.36 -7.30
C ASP A 128 15.99 8.42 -6.27
N TYR A 129 17.17 8.98 -6.51
CA TYR A 129 17.76 9.97 -5.61
C TYR A 129 16.91 11.24 -5.52
N GLY A 130 16.19 11.58 -6.60
CA GLY A 130 15.26 12.72 -6.64
C GLY A 130 14.13 12.54 -5.63
N TYR A 131 13.44 11.43 -5.70
CA TYR A 131 12.37 11.08 -4.78
C TYR A 131 12.88 10.99 -3.32
N LYS A 132 14.01 10.33 -3.09
CA LYS A 132 14.60 10.22 -1.74
C LYS A 132 14.91 11.60 -1.12
N ARG A 133 15.29 12.60 -1.92
CA ARG A 133 15.48 13.97 -1.45
C ARG A 133 14.14 14.65 -1.12
N ILE A 134 13.15 14.51 -2.00
CA ILE A 134 11.80 15.06 -1.78
C ILE A 134 11.16 14.40 -0.54
N LYS A 135 11.31 13.09 -0.38
CA LYS A 135 10.83 12.37 0.81
C LYS A 135 11.42 12.94 2.10
N LYS A 136 12.71 13.30 2.13
CA LYS A 136 13.34 13.95 3.30
C LYS A 136 12.74 15.33 3.59
N VAL A 137 12.39 16.10 2.55
CA VAL A 137 11.73 17.41 2.70
C VAL A 137 10.35 17.23 3.31
N PHE A 138 9.56 16.29 2.82
CA PHE A 138 8.20 16.01 3.34
C PHE A 138 8.21 15.34 4.71
N ALA A 139 9.24 14.56 5.03
CA ALA A 139 9.41 13.96 6.36
C ALA A 139 9.93 14.96 7.41
N SER A 140 10.34 16.17 7.01
CA SER A 140 10.82 17.21 7.93
C SER A 140 9.69 17.72 8.82
N ARG A 141 9.84 17.65 10.14
CA ARG A 141 8.87 18.18 11.10
C ARG A 141 8.61 19.68 10.94
N VAL A 142 9.63 20.43 10.52
CA VAL A 142 9.49 21.88 10.25
C VAL A 142 8.57 22.10 9.04
N ASN A 143 8.77 21.34 7.95
CA ASN A 143 7.93 21.46 6.76
C ASN A 143 6.49 20.99 7.02
N GLN A 144 6.31 19.94 7.83
CA GLN A 144 5.01 19.46 8.27
C GLN A 144 4.30 20.55 9.12
N TRP A 145 5.01 21.17 10.05
CA TRP A 145 4.49 22.28 10.84
C TRP A 145 4.12 23.50 9.99
N LEU A 146 4.94 23.85 9.00
CA LEU A 146 4.63 24.94 8.04
C LEU A 146 3.38 24.59 7.21
N PHE A 147 3.26 23.35 6.72
CA PHE A 147 2.11 22.90 5.97
C PHE A 147 0.82 22.92 6.82
N GLU A 148 0.90 22.56 8.09
CA GLU A 148 -0.21 22.63 9.03
C GLU A 148 -0.79 24.05 9.18
N ARG A 149 0.02 25.11 8.95
CA ARG A 149 -0.42 26.51 9.00
C ARG A 149 -1.21 26.95 7.77
N LEU A 150 -1.16 26.17 6.70
CA LEU A 150 -1.99 26.45 5.53
C LEU A 150 -3.45 26.10 5.83
N HIS A 151 -4.37 26.92 5.33
CA HIS A 151 -5.78 26.57 5.42
C HIS A 151 -6.01 25.20 4.76
N PRO A 152 -6.73 24.25 5.39
CA PRO A 152 -6.87 22.87 4.91
C PRO A 152 -7.32 22.77 3.43
N ASN A 153 -8.28 23.59 3.00
CA ASN A 153 -8.75 23.59 1.61
C ASN A 153 -7.64 23.98 0.62
N PHE A 154 -6.77 24.90 0.99
CA PHE A 154 -5.65 25.32 0.15
C PHE A 154 -4.54 24.25 0.15
N GLY A 155 -4.14 23.78 1.33
CA GLY A 155 -3.10 22.75 1.48
C GLY A 155 -3.46 21.45 0.75
N ILE A 156 -4.68 20.95 0.94
CA ILE A 156 -5.17 19.73 0.27
C ILE A 156 -5.23 19.94 -1.25
N GLY A 157 -5.74 21.09 -1.71
CA GLY A 157 -5.80 21.41 -3.15
C GLY A 157 -4.40 21.48 -3.79
N LEU A 158 -3.43 22.07 -3.12
CA LEU A 158 -2.04 22.14 -3.58
C LEU A 158 -1.40 20.74 -3.67
N ALA A 159 -1.61 19.91 -2.66
CA ALA A 159 -1.09 18.56 -2.64
C ALA A 159 -1.71 17.68 -3.74
N GLN A 160 -3.02 17.77 -3.95
CA GLN A 160 -3.71 17.05 -5.03
C GLN A 160 -3.23 17.51 -6.43
N PHE A 161 -2.98 18.81 -6.60
CA PHE A 161 -2.39 19.33 -7.84
C PHE A 161 -1.01 18.73 -8.10
N TRP A 162 -0.15 18.64 -7.10
CA TRP A 162 1.18 18.04 -7.23
C TRP A 162 1.13 16.53 -7.47
N SER A 163 0.26 15.81 -6.77
CA SER A 163 0.03 14.38 -6.99
C SER A 163 -0.44 14.11 -8.43
N GLY A 164 -1.40 14.89 -8.93
CA GLY A 164 -1.88 14.79 -10.32
C GLY A 164 -0.79 15.06 -11.34
N LYS A 165 0.05 16.08 -11.12
CA LYS A 165 1.18 16.41 -12.00
C LYS A 165 2.23 15.31 -12.00
N SER A 166 2.54 14.71 -10.85
CA SER A 166 3.48 13.60 -10.76
C SER A 166 3.02 12.40 -11.61
N ARG A 167 1.74 12.04 -11.54
CA ARG A 167 1.18 10.95 -12.37
C ARG A 167 1.23 11.24 -13.87
N SER A 168 1.00 12.48 -14.27
CA SER A 168 1.05 12.88 -15.70
C SER A 168 2.46 12.81 -16.31
N LEU A 169 3.50 12.78 -15.49
CA LEU A 169 4.88 12.59 -15.92
C LEU A 169 5.23 11.13 -16.24
N TYR A 170 4.42 10.18 -15.79
CA TYR A 170 4.60 8.74 -16.03
C TYR A 170 3.33 8.14 -16.66
N PRO A 171 3.00 8.51 -17.91
CA PRO A 171 1.75 8.10 -18.57
C PRO A 171 1.75 6.64 -19.01
N GLU A 172 2.91 5.99 -19.05
CA GLU A 172 3.01 4.60 -19.48
C GLU A 172 2.50 3.65 -18.41
N ALA A 173 1.83 2.60 -18.85
CA ALA A 173 1.40 1.53 -17.99
C ALA A 173 2.62 0.91 -17.30
N PRO A 174 2.59 0.74 -15.97
CA PRO A 174 3.70 0.11 -15.29
C PRO A 174 3.87 -1.33 -15.82
N ALA A 175 5.10 -1.69 -16.19
CA ALA A 175 5.45 -3.02 -16.66
C ALA A 175 6.49 -3.65 -15.73
N PHE A 176 6.49 -4.97 -15.63
CA PHE A 176 7.55 -5.68 -14.93
C PHE A 176 8.84 -5.58 -15.74
N LEU A 177 9.87 -4.99 -15.18
CA LEU A 177 11.11 -4.68 -15.89
C LEU A 177 12.13 -5.83 -15.91
N GLY A 178 11.78 -6.97 -15.29
CA GLY A 178 12.68 -8.10 -15.08
C GLY A 178 13.55 -7.95 -13.84
N GLU A 179 14.15 -9.04 -13.40
CA GLU A 179 14.87 -9.13 -12.13
C GLU A 179 15.93 -8.04 -11.94
N ASP A 180 16.73 -7.79 -12.99
CA ASP A 180 17.87 -6.86 -12.92
C ASP A 180 17.45 -5.38 -12.83
N LYS A 181 16.30 -5.02 -13.37
CA LYS A 181 15.82 -3.64 -13.47
C LYS A 181 14.72 -3.30 -12.45
N GLU A 182 14.11 -4.31 -11.85
CA GLU A 182 13.09 -4.13 -10.83
C GLU A 182 13.74 -3.80 -9.49
N TRP A 183 13.79 -2.52 -9.13
CA TRP A 183 14.57 -2.05 -7.97
C TRP A 183 14.12 -2.65 -6.63
N LEU A 184 12.84 -3.02 -6.47
CA LEU A 184 12.37 -3.68 -5.25
C LEU A 184 12.77 -5.16 -5.21
N VAL A 185 12.86 -5.84 -6.35
CA VAL A 185 13.45 -7.19 -6.43
C VAL A 185 14.94 -7.13 -6.07
N ALA A 186 15.67 -6.17 -6.67
CA ALA A 186 17.09 -5.96 -6.33
C ALA A 186 17.29 -5.59 -4.84
N TYR A 187 16.36 -4.83 -4.26
CA TYR A 187 16.37 -4.54 -2.82
C TYR A 187 16.12 -5.79 -1.98
N ALA A 188 15.09 -6.58 -2.29
CA ALA A 188 14.77 -7.81 -1.58
C ALA A 188 15.91 -8.82 -1.66
N ASN A 189 16.51 -9.00 -2.85
CA ASN A 189 17.66 -9.87 -3.06
C ASN A 189 18.89 -9.48 -2.21
N ARG A 190 19.15 -8.19 -2.02
CA ARG A 190 20.21 -7.72 -1.11
C ARG A 190 19.82 -7.87 0.35
N LYS A 191 18.53 -7.68 0.65
CA LYS A 191 18.03 -7.75 2.02
C LYS A 191 18.07 -9.18 2.56
N LEU A 192 17.94 -10.19 1.71
CA LEU A 192 18.09 -11.61 2.06
C LEU A 192 19.39 -11.92 2.80
N ASP A 193 20.47 -11.20 2.49
CA ASP A 193 21.77 -11.43 3.13
C ASP A 193 21.74 -11.07 4.64
N SER A 194 20.80 -10.22 5.07
CA SER A 194 20.65 -9.77 6.47
C SER A 194 19.34 -10.18 7.13
N VAL A 195 18.31 -10.49 6.34
CA VAL A 195 16.99 -10.88 6.81
C VAL A 195 16.51 -12.08 5.99
N PRO A 196 16.60 -13.30 6.54
CA PRO A 196 16.17 -14.51 5.86
C PRO A 196 14.63 -14.64 5.89
N ALA A 197 13.94 -13.75 5.17
CA ALA A 197 12.48 -13.80 5.07
C ALA A 197 12.04 -14.74 3.94
N ASP A 198 10.93 -15.43 4.17
CA ASP A 198 10.28 -16.28 3.15
C ASP A 198 9.53 -15.43 2.14
N PHE A 199 8.90 -14.34 2.60
CA PHE A 199 8.13 -13.43 1.77
C PHE A 199 8.55 -11.97 1.98
N PHE A 200 8.78 -11.25 0.87
CA PHE A 200 8.98 -9.81 0.81
C PHE A 200 7.74 -9.18 0.19
N VAL A 201 6.89 -8.56 1.00
CA VAL A 201 5.59 -8.01 0.58
C VAL A 201 5.66 -6.50 0.49
N PHE A 202 5.36 -5.97 -0.72
CA PHE A 202 5.38 -4.54 -1.01
C PHE A 202 4.17 -4.10 -1.83
N GLY A 203 3.93 -2.79 -1.87
CA GLY A 203 3.09 -2.05 -2.82
C GLY A 203 3.92 -1.20 -3.77
N HIS A 204 3.49 0.04 -4.00
CA HIS A 204 4.22 1.13 -4.67
C HIS A 204 4.50 0.96 -6.17
N ARG A 205 4.62 -0.27 -6.67
CA ARG A 205 4.88 -0.52 -8.10
C ARG A 205 3.62 -0.53 -8.95
N HIS A 206 2.45 -0.57 -8.32
CA HIS A 206 1.15 -0.63 -9.00
C HIS A 206 0.99 -1.81 -9.97
N ILE A 207 1.80 -2.85 -9.82
CA ILE A 207 1.74 -4.07 -10.63
C ILE A 207 1.66 -5.25 -9.67
N PRO A 208 0.67 -6.14 -9.80
CA PRO A 208 0.66 -7.39 -9.08
C PRO A 208 1.83 -8.27 -9.58
N ILE A 209 2.75 -8.61 -8.68
CA ILE A 209 3.94 -9.41 -8.98
C ILE A 209 4.07 -10.50 -7.94
N ASP A 210 4.42 -11.68 -8.40
CA ASP A 210 4.80 -12.82 -7.61
C ASP A 210 6.06 -13.43 -8.24
N PHE A 211 7.22 -13.17 -7.62
CA PHE A 211 8.52 -13.49 -8.21
C PHE A 211 9.41 -14.22 -7.19
N THR A 212 10.04 -15.31 -7.63
CA THR A 212 11.00 -16.06 -6.81
C THR A 212 12.36 -15.36 -6.80
N LEU A 213 12.88 -15.07 -5.60
CA LEU A 213 14.16 -14.37 -5.42
C LEU A 213 15.38 -15.27 -5.70
N LYS A 214 16.58 -14.67 -5.76
CA LYS A 214 17.86 -15.32 -6.13
C LYS A 214 18.20 -16.60 -5.36
N ASN A 215 17.66 -16.78 -4.15
CA ASN A 215 17.88 -17.98 -3.34
C ASN A 215 16.98 -19.16 -3.72
N GLY A 216 16.14 -19.04 -4.73
CA GLY A 216 15.26 -20.08 -5.27
C GLY A 216 14.09 -20.50 -4.37
N ARG A 217 13.86 -19.80 -3.24
CA ARG A 217 12.78 -20.14 -2.29
C ARG A 217 12.00 -18.94 -1.80
N SER A 218 12.64 -17.84 -1.45
CA SER A 218 11.97 -16.63 -0.98
C SER A 218 11.27 -15.94 -2.13
N ARG A 219 10.13 -15.33 -1.83
CA ARG A 219 9.28 -14.71 -2.85
C ARG A 219 9.14 -13.21 -2.61
N TYR A 220 9.24 -12.46 -3.68
CA TYR A 220 8.86 -11.06 -3.76
C TYR A 220 7.42 -10.97 -4.23
N ILE A 221 6.58 -10.35 -3.41
CA ILE A 221 5.16 -10.15 -3.70
C ILE A 221 4.92 -8.63 -3.78
N ASN A 222 4.39 -8.17 -4.89
CA ASN A 222 3.80 -6.84 -4.97
C ASN A 222 2.28 -6.96 -5.04
N THR A 223 1.58 -6.27 -4.15
CA THR A 223 0.12 -6.38 -4.03
C THR A 223 -0.64 -5.72 -5.19
N GLY A 224 0.07 -4.96 -6.04
CA GLY A 224 -0.54 -4.23 -7.15
C GLY A 224 -1.25 -2.96 -6.69
N GLU A 225 -2.44 -2.68 -7.24
CA GLU A 225 -3.17 -1.43 -6.99
C GLU A 225 -4.70 -1.61 -7.15
N TRP A 226 -5.49 -0.58 -6.75
CA TRP A 226 -6.95 -0.64 -6.78
C TRP A 226 -7.60 0.36 -7.74
N LEU A 227 -6.80 1.10 -8.51
CA LEU A 227 -7.32 1.99 -9.56
C LEU A 227 -7.92 1.21 -10.73
N TYR A 228 -7.30 0.07 -11.07
CA TYR A 228 -7.65 -0.78 -12.22
C TYR A 228 -7.66 -2.27 -11.88
N ALA A 229 -6.56 -2.79 -11.31
CA ALA A 229 -6.38 -4.22 -11.07
C ALA A 229 -7.23 -4.74 -9.92
N CYS A 230 -7.45 -3.97 -8.88
CA CYS A 230 -8.12 -4.39 -7.64
C CYS A 230 -7.47 -5.66 -7.08
N SER A 231 -6.14 -5.65 -7.03
CA SER A 231 -5.36 -6.81 -6.62
C SER A 231 -4.94 -6.74 -5.16
N TYR A 232 -4.74 -7.90 -4.56
CA TYR A 232 -4.31 -8.09 -3.19
C TYR A 232 -3.55 -9.42 -3.08
N ALA A 233 -2.85 -9.64 -1.97
CA ALA A 233 -2.24 -10.92 -1.69
C ALA A 233 -2.90 -11.60 -0.49
N ALA A 234 -2.95 -12.92 -0.49
CA ALA A 234 -3.50 -13.75 0.58
C ALA A 234 -2.54 -14.89 0.93
N PHE A 235 -2.31 -15.09 2.23
CA PHE A 235 -1.51 -16.19 2.75
C PHE A 235 -2.37 -17.06 3.66
N ASP A 236 -2.40 -18.36 3.43
CA ASP A 236 -3.23 -19.32 4.16
C ASP A 236 -2.47 -20.19 5.18
N GLY A 237 -1.20 -19.85 5.43
CA GLY A 237 -0.29 -20.62 6.29
C GLY A 237 0.68 -21.50 5.49
N GLU A 238 0.38 -21.81 4.24
CA GLU A 238 1.22 -22.62 3.36
C GLU A 238 1.54 -21.90 2.05
N ARG A 239 0.54 -21.24 1.46
CA ARG A 239 0.64 -20.62 0.14
C ARG A 239 0.36 -19.13 0.20
N MET A 240 1.17 -18.39 -0.55
CA MET A 240 0.95 -16.99 -0.84
C MET A 240 0.44 -16.87 -2.27
N GLU A 241 -0.69 -16.21 -2.45
CA GLU A 241 -1.31 -16.01 -3.75
C GLU A 241 -1.62 -14.52 -3.98
N VAL A 242 -1.40 -14.05 -5.20
CA VAL A 242 -1.88 -12.75 -5.65
C VAL A 242 -3.26 -12.95 -6.29
N CYS A 243 -4.24 -12.25 -5.74
CA CYS A 243 -5.66 -12.37 -6.06
C CYS A 243 -6.22 -11.07 -6.62
N PHE A 244 -7.39 -11.16 -7.26
CA PHE A 244 -8.11 -10.02 -7.82
C PHE A 244 -9.53 -9.99 -7.27
N PHE A 245 -10.01 -8.79 -6.90
CA PHE A 245 -11.35 -8.60 -6.38
C PHE A 245 -12.25 -7.90 -7.42
N GLU A 246 -13.39 -8.50 -7.75
CA GLU A 246 -14.31 -7.99 -8.78
C GLU A 246 -13.60 -7.66 -10.11
N ASN A 247 -12.58 -8.45 -10.45
CA ASN A 247 -11.79 -8.36 -11.67
C ASN A 247 -11.45 -9.77 -12.15
N GLU A 248 -12.47 -10.49 -12.65
CA GLU A 248 -12.40 -11.93 -13.01
C GLU A 248 -11.32 -12.25 -14.05
N ASN A 249 -10.96 -11.30 -14.90
CA ASN A 249 -9.96 -11.51 -15.95
C ASN A 249 -8.53 -11.14 -15.50
N GLY A 250 -8.33 -10.70 -14.25
CA GLY A 250 -7.03 -10.27 -13.74
C GLY A 250 -6.41 -9.12 -14.53
N LYS A 251 -7.23 -8.26 -15.15
CA LYS A 251 -6.73 -7.13 -15.97
C LYS A 251 -6.00 -6.11 -15.12
N VAL A 252 -4.84 -5.71 -15.56
CA VAL A 252 -4.03 -4.63 -15.00
C VAL A 252 -4.04 -3.41 -15.92
N TYR A 253 -3.63 -2.25 -15.42
CA TYR A 253 -3.57 -1.03 -16.20
C TYR A 253 -2.68 -1.20 -17.44
N GLY A 254 -3.24 -0.96 -18.63
CA GLY A 254 -2.52 -1.03 -19.91
C GLY A 254 -1.98 -2.39 -20.29
N GLY A 255 -2.30 -3.45 -19.58
CA GLY A 255 -1.67 -4.74 -19.75
C GLY A 255 -2.63 -5.93 -19.90
N GLU A 256 -2.04 -7.05 -20.25
CA GLU A 256 -2.69 -8.33 -20.46
C GLU A 256 -2.40 -9.29 -19.29
N GLY A 257 -2.88 -8.95 -18.10
CA GLY A 257 -2.76 -9.84 -16.95
C GLY A 257 -1.58 -9.54 -16.02
N MET A 258 -1.29 -10.48 -15.13
CA MET A 258 -0.26 -10.38 -14.11
C MET A 258 1.15 -10.54 -14.71
N ALA A 259 2.15 -9.89 -14.10
CA ALA A 259 3.55 -10.17 -14.44
C ALA A 259 3.88 -11.67 -14.28
N PRO A 260 4.78 -12.22 -15.10
CA PRO A 260 5.10 -13.65 -15.06
C PRO A 260 5.66 -14.05 -13.70
N LYS A 261 5.34 -15.27 -13.32
CA LYS A 261 5.84 -15.91 -12.08
C LYS A 261 7.32 -16.25 -12.19
#